data_66263b24c80c47b3bf7267797fa23314
#
_entry.id   66263b24c80c47b3bf7267797fa23314
#
_cell.length_a   1.000
_cell.length_b   1.000
_cell.length_c   1.000
_cell.angle_alpha   90.00
_cell.angle_beta   90.00
_cell.angle_gamma   90.00
#
_symmetry.space_group_name_H-M   'P 1'
#
loop_
_entity.id
_entity.type
_entity.pdbx_description
1 polymer ?
#
loop_
_entity_poly.entity_id
_entity_poly.type
_entity_poly.pdbx_seq_one_letter_code
_entity_poly.pdbx_strand_id
1 'polypeptide(L)'
;RVDRRQRQMCIRDRAKGIPLAKIASRVMAGEKLSKFNLKDKSKGMFAVKEAVFPFNKFPNSDLLLGPEMKSTGEVMGFDKNFGMAYAKSQIASSNSLPTNGLAFLSLKDSHKDEGLGLAKELLKLKFHLCATKGTAEYIKKHGMSCKIINKVSSGSPHIVDVLDSKKIALVINTGGGNTEHRLNDAIALRRATLKNKVPYCTNMSTALACIEGIKSLKTKKLEVTSLQNI
;
A
#
# COMPACT_ATOMS: atom_id res chain seq x y z
N ARG A 1 7.11 -2.94 28.99
CA ARG A 1 7.55 -2.10 27.82
C ARG A 1 8.70 -2.72 27.01
N VAL A 2 9.56 -3.50 27.63
CA VAL A 2 10.65 -4.24 26.96
C VAL A 2 10.08 -5.31 26.01
N ASP A 3 9.04 -6.02 26.39
CA ASP A 3 8.40 -7.09 25.61
C ASP A 3 7.86 -6.69 24.24
N ARG A 4 7.46 -5.43 24.05
CA ARG A 4 6.88 -4.97 22.80
C ARG A 4 7.93 -4.80 21.70
N ARG A 5 9.09 -4.23 22.03
CA ARG A 5 10.23 -4.10 21.10
C ARG A 5 10.86 -5.44 20.77
N GLN A 6 10.99 -6.32 21.77
CA GLN A 6 11.49 -7.68 21.57
C GLN A 6 10.56 -8.49 20.65
N ARG A 7 9.23 -8.37 20.78
CA ARG A 7 8.28 -9.06 19.91
C ARG A 7 8.39 -8.61 18.46
N GLN A 8 8.54 -7.32 18.17
CA GLN A 8 8.70 -6.79 16.83
C GLN A 8 10.00 -7.25 16.17
N MET A 9 11.11 -7.25 16.91
CA MET A 9 12.39 -7.77 16.41
C MET A 9 12.31 -9.29 16.18
N CYS A 10 11.65 -10.04 17.07
CA CYS A 10 11.48 -11.47 16.93
C CYS A 10 10.63 -11.89 15.73
N ILE A 11 9.66 -11.10 15.27
CA ILE A 11 8.83 -11.42 14.11
C ILE A 11 9.69 -11.51 12.85
N ARG A 12 10.57 -10.53 12.62
CA ARG A 12 11.49 -10.51 11.46
C ARG A 12 12.48 -11.66 11.49
N ASP A 13 13.07 -11.89 12.66
CA ASP A 13 14.05 -12.97 12.88
C ASP A 13 13.40 -14.34 12.63
N ARG A 14 12.18 -14.54 13.09
CA ARG A 14 11.41 -15.77 12.86
C ARG A 14 11.06 -15.97 11.38
N ALA A 15 10.59 -14.92 10.69
CA ALA A 15 10.23 -15.01 9.28
C ALA A 15 11.43 -15.38 8.39
N LYS A 16 12.64 -14.97 8.77
CA LYS A 16 13.88 -15.27 8.04
C LYS A 16 14.65 -16.47 8.61
N GLY A 17 14.32 -16.91 9.81
CA GLY A 17 15.08 -17.92 10.54
C GLY A 17 16.51 -17.51 10.88
N ILE A 18 16.77 -16.20 10.96
CA ILE A 18 18.08 -15.60 11.22
C ILE A 18 17.92 -14.53 12.29
N PRO A 19 18.76 -14.52 13.36
CA PRO A 19 18.70 -13.51 14.42
C PRO A 19 19.30 -12.17 13.96
N LEU A 20 18.62 -11.48 13.06
CA LEU A 20 19.10 -10.30 12.36
C LEU A 20 19.49 -9.15 13.29
N ALA A 21 18.71 -8.93 14.35
CA ALA A 21 18.99 -7.87 15.31
C ALA A 21 20.28 -8.14 16.11
N LYS A 22 20.49 -9.40 16.52
CA LYS A 22 21.72 -9.82 17.20
C LYS A 22 22.94 -9.68 16.28
N ILE A 23 22.80 -10.09 15.02
CA ILE A 23 23.87 -9.95 14.02
C ILE A 23 24.19 -8.48 13.78
N ALA A 24 23.17 -7.64 13.57
CA ALA A 24 23.36 -6.20 13.38
C ALA A 24 24.12 -5.56 14.55
N SER A 25 23.77 -5.87 15.80
CA SER A 25 24.46 -5.35 16.98
C SER A 25 25.94 -5.79 17.03
N ARG A 26 26.24 -7.02 16.66
CA ARG A 26 27.62 -7.52 16.60
C ARG A 26 28.45 -6.87 15.48
N VAL A 27 27.82 -6.63 14.31
CA VAL A 27 28.47 -5.90 13.21
C VAL A 27 28.76 -4.45 13.61
N MET A 28 27.82 -3.79 14.29
CA MET A 28 28.04 -2.44 14.85
C MET A 28 29.13 -2.42 15.92
N ALA A 29 29.35 -3.53 16.64
CA ALA A 29 30.44 -3.70 17.58
C ALA A 29 31.80 -4.07 16.91
N GLY A 30 31.87 -4.05 15.56
CA GLY A 30 33.11 -4.25 14.80
C GLY A 30 33.32 -5.67 14.25
N GLU A 31 32.36 -6.59 14.41
CA GLU A 31 32.50 -7.90 13.78
C GLU A 31 32.23 -7.83 12.27
N LYS A 32 33.01 -8.53 11.48
CA LYS A 32 32.83 -8.59 10.03
C LYS A 32 31.57 -9.39 9.67
N LEU A 33 30.74 -8.86 8.77
CA LEU A 33 29.51 -9.51 8.31
C LEU A 33 29.77 -10.90 7.70
N SER A 34 30.92 -11.11 7.07
CA SER A 34 31.35 -12.39 6.50
C SER A 34 31.48 -13.54 7.52
N LYS A 35 31.58 -13.24 8.82
CA LYS A 35 31.61 -14.27 9.89
C LYS A 35 30.26 -14.93 10.14
N PHE A 36 29.17 -14.35 9.61
CA PHE A 36 27.82 -14.86 9.86
C PHE A 36 27.30 -15.66 8.68
N ASN A 37 26.71 -16.82 8.95
CA ASN A 37 26.00 -17.61 7.93
C ASN A 37 24.60 -17.03 7.73
N LEU A 38 24.44 -16.19 6.69
CA LEU A 38 23.20 -15.49 6.36
C LEU A 38 22.31 -16.25 5.36
N LYS A 39 22.39 -17.57 5.31
CA LYS A 39 21.53 -18.37 4.43
C LYS A 39 20.07 -18.13 4.81
N ASP A 40 19.29 -17.69 3.83
CA ASP A 40 17.84 -17.46 3.98
C ASP A 40 17.14 -18.80 4.23
N LYS A 41 16.50 -18.90 5.38
CA LYS A 41 15.75 -20.09 5.81
C LYS A 41 14.25 -19.93 5.62
N SER A 42 13.81 -18.90 4.92
CA SER A 42 12.38 -18.62 4.71
C SER A 42 11.63 -19.67 3.87
N LYS A 43 12.31 -20.70 3.36
CA LYS A 43 11.73 -21.81 2.60
C LYS A 43 10.84 -21.36 1.43
N GLY A 44 11.22 -20.28 0.74
CA GLY A 44 10.45 -19.70 -0.36
C GLY A 44 9.19 -18.93 0.05
N MET A 45 9.06 -18.60 1.33
CA MET A 45 7.97 -17.79 1.84
C MET A 45 8.24 -16.29 1.66
N PHE A 46 7.19 -15.54 1.36
CA PHE A 46 7.21 -14.08 1.36
C PHE A 46 6.75 -13.53 2.71
N ALA A 47 7.47 -12.56 3.23
CA ALA A 47 7.11 -11.81 4.43
C ALA A 47 6.95 -10.33 4.06
N VAL A 48 5.74 -9.80 4.16
CA VAL A 48 5.42 -8.39 3.90
C VAL A 48 5.14 -7.70 5.21
N LYS A 49 5.95 -6.70 5.53
CA LYS A 49 5.82 -5.89 6.73
C LYS A 49 5.08 -4.59 6.40
N GLU A 50 4.09 -4.24 7.21
CA GLU A 50 3.31 -3.01 7.06
C GLU A 50 3.32 -2.22 8.37
N ALA A 51 3.45 -0.89 8.28
CA ALA A 51 3.36 -0.01 9.43
C ALA A 51 1.89 0.26 9.78
N VAL A 52 1.59 0.29 11.09
CA VAL A 52 0.24 0.62 11.57
C VAL A 52 0.19 2.06 12.02
N PHE A 53 -0.63 2.87 11.38
CA PHE A 53 -0.85 4.28 11.70
C PHE A 53 -2.20 4.49 12.37
N PRO A 54 -2.26 5.06 13.58
CA PRO A 54 -3.51 5.25 14.31
C PRO A 54 -4.25 6.55 13.94
N PHE A 55 -4.13 7.03 12.71
CA PHE A 55 -4.72 8.29 12.28
C PHE A 55 -6.24 8.39 12.54
N ASN A 56 -6.94 7.26 12.49
CA ASN A 56 -8.38 7.21 12.81
C ASN A 56 -8.68 7.51 14.28
N LYS A 57 -7.71 7.34 15.18
CA LYS A 57 -7.84 7.64 16.61
C LYS A 57 -7.44 9.08 16.94
N PHE A 58 -6.73 9.74 16.04
CA PHE A 58 -6.20 11.11 16.20
C PHE A 58 -6.56 11.95 14.99
N PRO A 59 -7.84 12.35 14.83
CA PRO A 59 -8.33 13.02 13.62
C PRO A 59 -7.67 14.39 13.36
N ASN A 60 -7.10 15.01 14.37
CA ASN A 60 -6.41 16.30 14.27
C ASN A 60 -4.89 16.18 14.06
N SER A 61 -4.35 14.96 13.99
CA SER A 61 -2.93 14.77 13.72
C SER A 61 -2.61 15.06 12.26
N ASP A 62 -1.44 15.63 12.02
CA ASP A 62 -0.94 15.80 10.66
C ASP A 62 -0.68 14.44 10.01
N LEU A 63 -1.27 14.22 8.84
CA LEU A 63 -1.19 13.00 8.04
C LEU A 63 0.07 12.94 7.17
N LEU A 64 0.81 14.05 7.08
CA LEU A 64 2.09 14.06 6.38
C LEU A 64 3.13 13.34 7.24
N LEU A 65 3.80 12.37 6.63
CA LEU A 65 4.90 11.66 7.28
C LEU A 65 6.15 12.54 7.22
N GLY A 66 6.68 12.86 8.39
CA GLY A 66 7.93 13.54 8.60
C GLY A 66 8.99 12.59 9.21
N PRO A 67 10.09 13.12 9.72
CA PRO A 67 11.13 12.33 10.38
C PRO A 67 10.68 11.72 11.70
N GLU A 68 9.56 12.17 12.25
CA GLU A 68 9.02 11.70 13.52
C GLU A 68 8.29 10.36 13.35
N MET A 69 8.41 9.48 14.33
CA MET A 69 7.69 8.22 14.34
C MET A 69 6.21 8.42 14.63
N LYS A 70 5.35 8.25 13.61
CA LYS A 70 3.88 8.33 13.74
C LYS A 70 3.20 6.95 13.80
N SER A 71 3.91 5.86 13.51
CA SER A 71 3.38 4.51 13.61
C SER A 71 3.31 4.04 15.07
N THR A 72 2.24 3.29 15.41
CA THR A 72 2.07 2.67 16.74
C THR A 72 2.60 1.24 16.80
N GLY A 73 3.03 0.69 15.69
CA GLY A 73 3.57 -0.65 15.58
C GLY A 73 3.68 -1.08 14.12
N GLU A 74 3.91 -2.36 13.95
CA GLU A 74 4.03 -3.01 12.65
C GLU A 74 3.34 -4.36 12.68
N VAL A 75 2.84 -4.78 11.52
CA VAL A 75 2.25 -6.10 11.29
C VAL A 75 2.98 -6.79 10.15
N MET A 76 2.78 -8.10 10.01
CA MET A 76 3.38 -8.86 8.93
C MET A 76 2.38 -9.84 8.33
N GLY A 77 2.29 -9.84 7.00
CA GLY A 77 1.69 -10.89 6.22
C GLY A 77 2.76 -11.91 5.80
N PHE A 78 2.43 -13.19 5.88
CA PHE A 78 3.35 -14.28 5.56
C PHE A 78 2.64 -15.34 4.72
N ASP A 79 3.20 -15.68 3.54
CA ASP A 79 2.61 -16.65 2.63
C ASP A 79 3.63 -17.13 1.58
N LYS A 80 3.37 -18.28 0.95
CA LYS A 80 4.12 -18.76 -0.22
C LYS A 80 3.84 -17.92 -1.47
N ASN A 81 2.73 -17.21 -1.50
CA ASN A 81 2.36 -16.31 -2.57
C ASN A 81 2.52 -14.86 -2.12
N PHE A 82 3.29 -14.07 -2.88
CA PHE A 82 3.54 -12.67 -2.55
C PHE A 82 2.26 -11.84 -2.40
N GLY A 83 1.32 -11.96 -3.34
CA GLY A 83 0.06 -11.21 -3.30
C GLY A 83 -0.76 -11.54 -2.05
N MET A 84 -0.79 -12.82 -1.64
CA MET A 84 -1.46 -13.22 -0.40
C MET A 84 -0.73 -12.71 0.84
N ALA A 85 0.61 -12.74 0.88
CA ALA A 85 1.39 -12.14 1.95
C ALA A 85 1.13 -10.63 2.07
N TYR A 86 1.06 -9.92 0.93
CA TYR A 86 0.70 -8.51 0.88
C TYR A 86 -0.74 -8.28 1.38
N ALA A 87 -1.71 -9.04 0.90
CA ALA A 87 -3.10 -8.93 1.34
C ALA A 87 -3.25 -9.16 2.86
N LYS A 88 -2.56 -10.16 3.41
CA LYS A 88 -2.54 -10.43 4.86
C LYS A 88 -1.96 -9.25 5.64
N SER A 89 -0.89 -8.60 5.15
CA SER A 89 -0.32 -7.42 5.83
C SER A 89 -1.29 -6.25 5.82
N GLN A 90 -2.01 -6.03 4.72
CA GLN A 90 -3.02 -4.99 4.60
C GLN A 90 -4.21 -5.24 5.55
N ILE A 91 -4.72 -6.46 5.61
CA ILE A 91 -5.79 -6.84 6.55
C ILE A 91 -5.33 -6.60 8.00
N ALA A 92 -4.13 -7.03 8.34
CA ALA A 92 -3.58 -6.87 9.70
C ALA A 92 -3.33 -5.41 10.09
N SER A 93 -3.08 -4.52 9.12
CA SER A 93 -2.96 -3.06 9.33
C SER A 93 -4.30 -2.32 9.28
N SER A 94 -5.42 -3.04 9.15
CA SER A 94 -6.79 -2.49 8.99
C SER A 94 -7.01 -1.72 7.68
N ASN A 95 -6.25 -2.03 6.65
CA ASN A 95 -6.35 -1.48 5.28
C ASN A 95 -6.80 -2.56 4.29
N SER A 96 -7.92 -3.24 4.55
CA SER A 96 -8.40 -4.35 3.71
C SER A 96 -8.52 -3.96 2.24
N LEU A 97 -7.97 -4.78 1.35
CA LEU A 97 -8.04 -4.57 -0.09
C LEU A 97 -9.43 -4.85 -0.63
N PRO A 98 -9.97 -4.00 -1.52
CA PRO A 98 -11.25 -4.24 -2.17
C PRO A 98 -11.12 -5.34 -3.22
N THR A 99 -12.16 -6.11 -3.43
CA THR A 99 -12.20 -7.12 -4.51
C THR A 99 -12.97 -6.67 -5.76
N ASN A 100 -13.69 -5.56 -5.67
CA ASN A 100 -14.41 -4.91 -6.77
C ASN A 100 -14.67 -3.43 -6.44
N GLY A 101 -15.31 -2.71 -7.33
CA GLY A 101 -15.74 -1.33 -7.12
C GLY A 101 -15.11 -0.35 -8.09
N LEU A 102 -15.10 0.93 -7.74
CA LEU A 102 -14.56 2.01 -8.56
C LEU A 102 -13.13 2.34 -8.12
N ALA A 103 -12.17 2.21 -9.03
CA ALA A 103 -10.77 2.58 -8.81
C ALA A 103 -10.48 3.96 -9.41
N PHE A 104 -9.95 4.87 -8.60
CA PHE A 104 -9.53 6.19 -9.04
C PHE A 104 -8.02 6.23 -9.33
N LEU A 105 -7.67 6.74 -10.52
CA LEU A 105 -6.28 6.89 -10.98
C LEU A 105 -5.93 8.36 -11.22
N SER A 106 -4.82 8.79 -10.64
CA SER A 106 -4.21 10.09 -10.90
C SER A 106 -2.71 9.88 -11.11
N LEU A 107 -2.30 9.79 -12.37
CA LEU A 107 -0.93 9.43 -12.74
C LEU A 107 -0.17 10.65 -13.25
N LYS A 108 1.11 10.77 -12.86
CA LYS A 108 2.02 11.72 -13.52
C LYS A 108 2.37 11.20 -14.92
N ASP A 109 2.77 12.10 -15.81
CA ASP A 109 2.99 11.75 -17.21
C ASP A 109 4.00 10.62 -17.42
N SER A 110 5.08 10.59 -16.65
CA SER A 110 6.10 9.53 -16.71
C SER A 110 5.61 8.15 -16.26
N HIS A 111 4.44 8.04 -15.65
CA HIS A 111 3.85 6.76 -15.18
C HIS A 111 2.63 6.34 -15.99
N LYS A 112 2.25 7.08 -17.03
CA LYS A 112 1.05 6.77 -17.81
C LYS A 112 1.16 5.47 -18.58
N ASP A 113 2.32 5.17 -19.16
CA ASP A 113 2.56 3.93 -19.92
C ASP A 113 2.45 2.69 -19.03
N GLU A 114 3.15 2.69 -17.89
CA GLU A 114 3.05 1.64 -16.88
C GLU A 114 1.62 1.54 -16.32
N GLY A 115 0.96 2.69 -16.15
CA GLY A 115 -0.42 2.82 -15.70
C GLY A 115 -1.45 2.18 -16.63
N LEU A 116 -1.17 2.05 -17.93
CA LEU A 116 -2.05 1.30 -18.86
C LEU A 116 -2.11 -0.18 -18.51
N GLY A 117 -0.97 -0.78 -18.18
CA GLY A 117 -0.91 -2.17 -17.71
C GLY A 117 -1.74 -2.37 -16.46
N LEU A 118 -1.57 -1.47 -15.50
CA LEU A 118 -2.32 -1.46 -14.24
C LEU A 118 -3.83 -1.28 -14.47
N ALA A 119 -4.25 -0.38 -15.36
CA ALA A 119 -5.65 -0.16 -15.72
C ALA A 119 -6.28 -1.41 -16.37
N LYS A 120 -5.56 -2.09 -17.28
CA LYS A 120 -5.99 -3.35 -17.87
C LYS A 120 -6.22 -4.43 -16.82
N GLU A 121 -5.31 -4.59 -15.87
CA GLU A 121 -5.44 -5.57 -14.81
C GLU A 121 -6.62 -5.26 -13.88
N LEU A 122 -6.86 -4.00 -13.53
CA LEU A 122 -8.04 -3.60 -12.76
C LEU A 122 -9.35 -3.93 -13.49
N LEU A 123 -9.43 -3.67 -14.80
CA LEU A 123 -10.61 -4.04 -15.60
C LEU A 123 -10.82 -5.55 -15.63
N LYS A 124 -9.77 -6.37 -15.82
CA LYS A 124 -9.85 -7.84 -15.73
C LYS A 124 -10.36 -8.29 -14.35
N LEU A 125 -9.99 -7.59 -13.31
CA LEU A 125 -10.46 -7.83 -11.93
C LEU A 125 -11.87 -7.30 -11.68
N LYS A 126 -12.57 -6.81 -12.72
CA LYS A 126 -13.95 -6.28 -12.67
C LYS A 126 -14.08 -4.99 -11.84
N PHE A 127 -13.02 -4.16 -11.79
CA PHE A 127 -13.14 -2.79 -11.33
C PHE A 127 -13.63 -1.88 -12.43
N HIS A 128 -14.38 -0.87 -12.08
CA HIS A 128 -14.65 0.28 -12.93
C HIS A 128 -13.54 1.32 -12.74
N LEU A 129 -13.21 2.05 -13.79
CA LEU A 129 -12.14 3.04 -13.72
C LEU A 129 -12.69 4.46 -13.76
N CYS A 130 -12.12 5.31 -12.91
CA CYS A 130 -12.23 6.74 -13.01
C CYS A 130 -10.86 7.38 -12.80
N ALA A 131 -10.64 8.55 -13.37
CA ALA A 131 -9.34 9.20 -13.31
C ALA A 131 -9.45 10.72 -13.47
N THR A 132 -8.37 11.42 -13.11
CA THR A 132 -8.22 12.83 -13.50
C THR A 132 -8.20 12.98 -15.02
N LYS A 133 -8.62 14.15 -15.54
CA LYS A 133 -8.82 14.40 -16.97
C LYS A 133 -7.67 13.84 -17.84
N GLY A 134 -6.42 14.27 -17.62
CA GLY A 134 -5.30 13.84 -18.46
C GLY A 134 -4.96 12.34 -18.35
N THR A 135 -5.23 11.70 -17.20
CA THR A 135 -5.08 10.24 -17.03
C THR A 135 -6.22 9.50 -17.73
N ALA A 136 -7.45 9.98 -17.59
CA ALA A 136 -8.63 9.36 -18.21
C ALA A 136 -8.59 9.45 -19.75
N GLU A 137 -8.19 10.60 -20.30
CA GLU A 137 -8.02 10.77 -21.74
C GLU A 137 -6.96 9.82 -22.30
N TYR A 138 -5.85 9.65 -21.57
CA TYR A 138 -4.79 8.72 -21.96
C TYR A 138 -5.28 7.26 -21.97
N ILE A 139 -6.00 6.83 -20.93
CA ILE A 139 -6.61 5.51 -20.83
C ILE A 139 -7.62 5.28 -21.96
N LYS A 140 -8.49 6.26 -22.24
CA LYS A 140 -9.50 6.20 -23.32
C LYS A 140 -8.86 6.08 -24.70
N LYS A 141 -7.78 6.85 -24.97
CA LYS A 141 -7.03 6.77 -26.22
C LYS A 141 -6.51 5.36 -26.52
N HIS A 142 -6.30 4.54 -25.49
CA HIS A 142 -5.87 3.15 -25.61
C HIS A 142 -7.03 2.14 -25.52
N GLY A 143 -8.27 2.58 -25.84
CA GLY A 143 -9.44 1.71 -25.98
C GLY A 143 -10.08 1.23 -24.67
N MET A 144 -9.76 1.83 -23.53
CA MET A 144 -10.31 1.45 -22.24
C MET A 144 -11.33 2.46 -21.72
N SER A 145 -12.45 1.98 -21.14
CA SER A 145 -13.46 2.85 -20.53
C SER A 145 -12.94 3.43 -19.21
N CYS A 146 -13.03 4.77 -19.07
CA CYS A 146 -12.63 5.46 -17.85
C CYS A 146 -13.47 6.74 -17.67
N LYS A 147 -14.08 6.92 -16.50
CA LYS A 147 -14.85 8.12 -16.16
C LYS A 147 -13.90 9.24 -15.73
N ILE A 148 -14.15 10.46 -16.21
CA ILE A 148 -13.40 11.64 -15.76
C ILE A 148 -13.96 12.13 -14.43
N ILE A 149 -13.07 12.41 -13.47
CA ILE A 149 -13.38 13.06 -12.20
C ILE A 149 -12.44 14.26 -12.04
N ASN A 150 -12.99 15.38 -11.59
CA ASN A 150 -12.22 16.60 -11.36
C ASN A 150 -11.22 16.44 -10.20
N LYS A 151 -10.12 17.16 -10.29
CA LYS A 151 -9.24 17.42 -9.13
C LYS A 151 -9.94 18.38 -8.17
N VAL A 152 -9.46 18.44 -6.93
CA VAL A 152 -10.00 19.39 -5.94
C VAL A 152 -9.89 20.83 -6.41
N SER A 153 -8.74 21.20 -6.99
CA SER A 153 -8.50 22.53 -7.57
C SER A 153 -9.33 22.88 -8.79
N SER A 154 -10.02 21.91 -9.40
CA SER A 154 -10.86 22.11 -10.60
C SER A 154 -12.34 22.33 -10.29
N GLY A 155 -12.71 22.41 -9.01
CA GLY A 155 -14.09 22.63 -8.56
C GLY A 155 -14.94 21.36 -8.42
N SER A 156 -16.08 21.51 -7.71
CA SER A 156 -17.03 20.42 -7.45
C SER A 156 -17.92 20.14 -8.69
N PRO A 157 -18.32 18.86 -8.94
CA PRO A 157 -17.97 17.68 -8.15
C PRO A 157 -16.55 17.19 -8.42
N HIS A 158 -15.78 17.00 -7.36
CA HIS A 158 -14.39 16.54 -7.43
C HIS A 158 -14.17 15.23 -6.68
N ILE A 159 -12.94 14.71 -6.69
CA ILE A 159 -12.62 13.39 -6.15
C ILE A 159 -12.97 13.24 -4.65
N VAL A 160 -12.86 14.29 -3.84
CA VAL A 160 -13.19 14.23 -2.42
C VAL A 160 -14.70 14.03 -2.23
N ASP A 161 -15.55 14.69 -3.02
CA ASP A 161 -17.00 14.51 -2.99
C ASP A 161 -17.39 13.05 -3.31
N VAL A 162 -16.68 12.45 -4.29
CA VAL A 162 -16.92 11.07 -4.70
C VAL A 162 -16.43 10.08 -3.63
N LEU A 163 -15.34 10.38 -2.93
CA LEU A 163 -14.85 9.61 -1.78
C LEU A 163 -15.84 9.67 -0.61
N ASP A 164 -16.32 10.86 -0.28
CA ASP A 164 -17.29 11.04 0.82
C ASP A 164 -18.62 10.36 0.53
N SER A 165 -19.00 10.19 -0.76
CA SER A 165 -20.14 9.36 -1.16
C SER A 165 -19.87 7.84 -1.09
N LYS A 166 -18.69 7.39 -0.61
CA LYS A 166 -18.27 5.98 -0.47
C LYS A 166 -18.32 5.16 -1.76
N LYS A 167 -18.21 5.80 -2.92
CA LYS A 167 -18.23 5.12 -4.23
C LYS A 167 -16.86 4.62 -4.67
N ILE A 168 -15.78 5.20 -4.14
CA ILE A 168 -14.40 4.80 -4.48
C ILE A 168 -13.95 3.66 -3.57
N ALA A 169 -13.46 2.59 -4.18
CA ALA A 169 -12.93 1.42 -3.48
C ALA A 169 -11.40 1.42 -3.39
N LEU A 170 -10.71 2.04 -4.35
CA LEU A 170 -9.24 2.07 -4.42
C LEU A 170 -8.78 3.41 -5.00
N VAL A 171 -7.74 3.98 -4.44
CA VAL A 171 -7.10 5.20 -4.96
C VAL A 171 -5.64 4.93 -5.29
N ILE A 172 -5.24 5.26 -6.52
CA ILE A 172 -3.86 5.22 -7.00
C ILE A 172 -3.49 6.62 -7.46
N ASN A 173 -2.64 7.29 -6.70
CA ASN A 173 -2.20 8.64 -6.98
C ASN A 173 -0.67 8.71 -6.97
N THR A 174 -0.07 8.64 -8.15
CA THR A 174 1.37 8.85 -8.32
C THR A 174 1.70 10.29 -8.72
N GLY A 175 0.67 11.12 -8.83
CA GLY A 175 0.80 12.54 -9.08
C GLY A 175 1.39 13.22 -7.85
N GLY A 176 2.44 13.93 -8.06
CA GLY A 176 3.08 14.83 -7.14
C GLY A 176 3.65 15.99 -7.94
N GLY A 177 3.78 17.13 -7.38
CA GLY A 177 4.40 18.26 -8.04
C GLY A 177 4.77 19.32 -7.01
N ASN A 178 5.79 20.10 -7.32
CA ASN A 178 6.33 21.14 -6.44
C ASN A 178 5.48 22.43 -6.42
N THR A 179 4.30 22.43 -7.08
CA THR A 179 3.39 23.58 -7.02
C THR A 179 2.43 23.45 -5.86
N GLU A 180 2.19 24.54 -5.16
CA GLU A 180 1.34 24.61 -3.97
C GLU A 180 -0.06 23.99 -4.19
N HIS A 181 -0.70 24.30 -5.32
CA HIS A 181 -2.00 23.72 -5.69
C HIS A 181 -1.97 22.19 -5.78
N ARG A 182 -0.90 21.61 -6.38
CA ARG A 182 -0.77 20.14 -6.49
C ARG A 182 -0.52 19.48 -5.13
N LEU A 183 0.20 20.15 -4.25
CA LEU A 183 0.43 19.69 -2.90
C LEU A 183 -0.89 19.70 -2.09
N ASN A 184 -1.67 20.77 -2.18
CA ASN A 184 -2.97 20.89 -1.51
C ASN A 184 -3.98 19.85 -2.01
N ASP A 185 -4.05 19.62 -3.33
CA ASP A 185 -4.87 18.53 -3.90
C ASP A 185 -4.47 17.16 -3.35
N ALA A 186 -3.16 16.87 -3.26
CA ALA A 186 -2.66 15.60 -2.73
C ALA A 186 -2.96 15.43 -1.24
N ILE A 187 -2.85 16.50 -0.45
CA ILE A 187 -3.18 16.48 0.98
C ILE A 187 -4.68 16.24 1.18
N ALA A 188 -5.54 16.98 0.45
CA ALA A 188 -6.99 16.83 0.53
C ALA A 188 -7.43 15.40 0.15
N LEU A 189 -6.88 14.86 -0.95
CA LEU A 189 -7.13 13.49 -1.38
C LEU A 189 -6.71 12.47 -0.31
N ARG A 190 -5.52 12.63 0.28
CA ARG A 190 -5.03 11.73 1.33
C ARG A 190 -5.91 11.76 2.57
N ARG A 191 -6.33 12.97 3.02
CA ARG A 191 -7.25 13.11 4.16
C ARG A 191 -8.58 12.42 3.88
N ALA A 192 -9.16 12.62 2.71
CA ALA A 192 -10.42 12.00 2.32
C ALA A 192 -10.32 10.47 2.24
N THR A 193 -9.24 9.92 1.70
CA THR A 193 -9.03 8.46 1.63
C THR A 193 -8.90 7.83 3.01
N LEU A 194 -8.16 8.46 3.91
CA LEU A 194 -8.00 7.99 5.29
C LEU A 194 -9.29 8.06 6.09
N LYS A 195 -10.03 9.18 5.98
CA LYS A 195 -11.35 9.36 6.60
C LYS A 195 -12.32 8.25 6.17
N ASN A 196 -12.32 7.93 4.88
CA ASN A 196 -13.21 6.92 4.29
C ASN A 196 -12.65 5.49 4.33
N LYS A 197 -11.46 5.27 4.91
CA LYS A 197 -10.76 3.97 4.99
C LYS A 197 -10.57 3.30 3.61
N VAL A 198 -10.28 4.11 2.58
CA VAL A 198 -10.03 3.63 1.24
C VAL A 198 -8.54 3.36 1.07
N PRO A 199 -8.11 2.19 0.56
CA PRO A 199 -6.72 1.92 0.24
C PRO A 199 -6.13 2.95 -0.73
N TYR A 200 -4.93 3.43 -0.41
CA TYR A 200 -4.28 4.53 -1.11
C TYR A 200 -2.84 4.19 -1.49
N CYS A 201 -2.58 4.08 -2.79
CA CYS A 201 -1.25 3.83 -3.33
C CYS A 201 -0.62 5.13 -3.85
N THR A 202 0.60 5.45 -3.39
CA THR A 202 1.32 6.69 -3.76
C THR A 202 2.38 6.49 -4.85
N ASN A 203 2.67 5.24 -5.22
CA ASN A 203 3.65 4.88 -6.25
C ASN A 203 3.20 3.64 -7.02
N MET A 204 3.81 3.40 -8.17
CA MET A 204 3.45 2.28 -9.05
C MET A 204 3.77 0.92 -8.43
N SER A 205 4.91 0.77 -7.75
CA SER A 205 5.29 -0.51 -7.11
C SER A 205 4.25 -0.96 -6.07
N THR A 206 3.78 -0.03 -5.22
CA THR A 206 2.71 -0.31 -4.26
C THR A 206 1.39 -0.64 -4.96
N ALA A 207 1.06 0.06 -6.06
CA ALA A 207 -0.15 -0.20 -6.84
C ALA A 207 -0.13 -1.60 -7.47
N LEU A 208 1.01 -2.03 -8.02
CA LEU A 208 1.20 -3.39 -8.55
C LEU A 208 1.09 -4.45 -7.45
N ALA A 209 1.72 -4.24 -6.29
CA ALA A 209 1.59 -5.13 -5.14
C ALA A 209 0.14 -5.24 -4.66
N CYS A 210 -0.60 -4.12 -4.66
CA CYS A 210 -2.02 -4.09 -4.34
C CYS A 210 -2.84 -4.95 -5.33
N ILE A 211 -2.59 -4.84 -6.63
CA ILE A 211 -3.25 -5.67 -7.65
C ILE A 211 -2.96 -7.16 -7.44
N GLU A 212 -1.71 -7.53 -7.18
CA GLU A 212 -1.36 -8.92 -6.88
C GLU A 212 -2.05 -9.43 -5.60
N GLY A 213 -2.20 -8.56 -4.60
CA GLY A 213 -2.99 -8.85 -3.40
C GLY A 213 -4.46 -9.10 -3.73
N ILE A 214 -5.08 -8.23 -4.52
CA ILE A 214 -6.48 -8.37 -4.96
C ILE A 214 -6.68 -9.66 -5.78
N LYS A 215 -5.79 -9.96 -6.73
CA LYS A 215 -5.81 -11.22 -7.49
C LYS A 215 -5.79 -12.43 -6.56
N SER A 216 -4.90 -12.43 -5.60
CA SER A 216 -4.76 -13.53 -4.64
C SER A 216 -6.01 -13.71 -3.79
N LEU A 217 -6.62 -12.64 -3.30
CA LEU A 217 -7.87 -12.69 -2.54
C LEU A 217 -9.05 -13.22 -3.36
N LYS A 218 -9.06 -13.00 -4.69
CA LYS A 218 -10.12 -13.50 -5.58
C LYS A 218 -9.95 -14.97 -5.97
N THR A 219 -8.73 -15.48 -5.95
CA THR A 219 -8.40 -16.81 -6.48
C THR A 219 -8.03 -17.83 -5.40
N LYS A 220 -7.69 -17.38 -4.21
CA LYS A 220 -7.21 -18.23 -3.12
C LYS A 220 -7.99 -17.98 -1.84
N LYS A 221 -8.12 -19.02 -1.02
CA LYS A 221 -8.68 -18.91 0.33
C LYS A 221 -7.65 -18.28 1.26
N LEU A 222 -8.12 -17.38 2.13
CA LEU A 222 -7.30 -16.81 3.20
C LEU A 222 -7.06 -17.86 4.27
N GLU A 223 -5.80 -18.20 4.49
CA GLU A 223 -5.38 -19.14 5.55
C GLU A 223 -4.48 -18.42 6.55
N VAL A 224 -4.60 -18.77 7.81
CA VAL A 224 -3.78 -18.26 8.91
C VAL A 224 -2.89 -19.38 9.42
N THR A 225 -1.59 -19.10 9.52
CA THR A 225 -0.59 -20.02 10.04
C THR A 225 0.13 -19.37 11.22
N SER A 226 0.35 -20.13 12.28
CA SER A 226 1.14 -19.67 13.43
C SER A 226 2.61 -19.50 13.02
N LEU A 227 3.25 -18.42 13.49
CA LEU A 227 4.69 -18.19 13.29
C LEU A 227 5.58 -19.29 13.88
N GLN A 228 5.08 -20.05 14.85
CA GLN A 228 5.79 -21.17 15.45
C GLN A 228 5.87 -22.38 14.51
N ASN A 229 4.99 -22.45 13.51
CA ASN A 229 4.88 -23.57 12.57
C ASN A 229 5.57 -23.28 11.21
N ILE A 230 6.38 -22.22 11.16
CA ILE A 230 7.07 -21.77 9.94
C ILE A 230 8.54 -22.21 9.91
#